data_eb01340e24438b0a09e957a3479ae493
#
_entry.id   eb01340e24438b0a09e957a3479ae493
#
_cell.length_a   1.000
_cell.length_b   1.000
_cell.length_c   1.000
_cell.angle_alpha   90.00
_cell.angle_beta   90.00
_cell.angle_gamma   90.00
#
_symmetry.space_group_name_H-M   'P 1'
#
loop_
_entity.id
_entity.type
_entity.pdbx_description
1 polymer ?
#
loop_
_entity_poly.entity_id
_entity_poly.type
_entity_poly.pdbx_seq_one_letter_code
_entity_poly.pdbx_strand_id
1 'polypeptide(L)'
;MPQAFSFDPKLRRGDLISGQYEVAGCLAHGGLGWVYLAQDKNVSNRWVVLKGLLNSGDPDALAAAIAEQRFLAQVSHPHIVEIYNFVTHDDAGYIVMEYVGGTSLKSLLKQRMQRAHRYDPIPADQALAYLLEILPAFQYLHDLGLVYCDFKPDNLIQVGDMVTLIDLGGVRRIDDDDSAIFGTVGYQAPEVAEQGTTVASDIYTIGRTLIVLMMEFRGYQSTYLSSLPPVEDTPLFQRYDSLYRLLLKACAASPDDRFASADELRVQMLGVLREVVAQDQQRSGRAISSASSLLFEEPAIATDTLDWQTLPGLRLDPNDPQASWLHGLAGSTPQERLTALYAAPAASPEVQLETCRTALQAGRPDLVDEVVNAMLRADPWEWRAVWMQGLRALLQNDPREAQSAFNAVYGQVPGELAPKLALAYSCETSGELDVAENLYAACARTDTNFIPAAAFGMARLRTRRGDVQGAVESLDLIPPTSRAYALARQARADILASSGGGLPALASAHASVDQVLMDPGDRARLNVHIYQTGLGEVSQRGEAPGLRIGDHLATSRGMREALEAALRQLAGLTSRREDRVELIDKAGHLPHLEQHEPVIKAMRGFFAG
;
A
#
# COMPACT_ATOMS: atom_id res chain seq x y z
N MET A 1 -29.67 -4.05 -30.12
CA MET A 1 -30.27 -5.01 -31.08
C MET A 1 -30.12 -6.40 -30.47
N PRO A 2 -31.16 -7.25 -30.45
CA PRO A 2 -31.02 -8.61 -29.97
C PRO A 2 -29.99 -9.36 -30.85
N GLN A 3 -29.06 -10.08 -30.20
CA GLN A 3 -28.16 -10.96 -30.92
C GLN A 3 -28.98 -12.06 -31.62
N ALA A 4 -28.71 -12.31 -32.89
CA ALA A 4 -29.28 -13.47 -33.59
C ALA A 4 -28.63 -14.73 -32.96
N PHE A 5 -29.40 -15.54 -32.25
CA PHE A 5 -28.97 -16.82 -31.70
C PHE A 5 -28.99 -17.89 -32.80
N SER A 6 -28.02 -18.80 -32.77
CA SER A 6 -27.96 -19.93 -33.72
C SER A 6 -29.03 -21.01 -33.48
N PHE A 7 -29.79 -20.89 -32.39
CA PHE A 7 -30.88 -21.78 -31.99
C PHE A 7 -32.09 -20.95 -31.54
N ASP A 8 -33.31 -21.45 -31.81
CA ASP A 8 -34.54 -20.80 -31.38
C ASP A 8 -34.72 -20.91 -29.85
N PRO A 9 -35.04 -19.80 -29.16
CA PRO A 9 -35.38 -19.83 -27.73
C PRO A 9 -36.61 -20.73 -27.49
N LYS A 10 -36.56 -21.50 -26.39
CA LYS A 10 -37.68 -22.38 -26.00
C LYS A 10 -38.94 -21.57 -25.64
N LEU A 11 -38.78 -20.43 -24.98
CA LEU A 11 -39.88 -19.52 -24.62
C LEU A 11 -39.94 -18.35 -25.60
N ARG A 12 -41.17 -17.94 -25.93
CA ARG A 12 -41.47 -16.82 -26.82
C ARG A 12 -42.06 -15.65 -26.03
N ARG A 13 -41.98 -14.47 -26.64
CA ARG A 13 -42.62 -13.28 -26.07
C ARG A 13 -44.12 -13.50 -25.91
N GLY A 14 -44.63 -13.24 -24.70
CA GLY A 14 -46.02 -13.43 -24.33
C GLY A 14 -46.33 -14.75 -23.64
N ASP A 15 -45.37 -15.71 -23.60
CA ASP A 15 -45.56 -16.96 -22.85
C ASP A 15 -45.70 -16.63 -21.36
N LEU A 16 -46.67 -17.27 -20.70
CA LEU A 16 -46.96 -17.06 -19.28
C LEU A 16 -46.46 -18.25 -18.45
N ILE A 17 -45.33 -18.08 -17.80
CA ILE A 17 -44.68 -19.09 -17.00
C ILE A 17 -45.34 -19.22 -15.62
N SER A 18 -45.73 -20.44 -15.23
CA SER A 18 -46.44 -20.73 -13.96
C SER A 18 -47.65 -19.81 -13.69
N GLY A 19 -48.30 -19.28 -14.74
CA GLY A 19 -49.44 -18.39 -14.61
C GLY A 19 -49.12 -16.99 -14.03
N GLN A 20 -47.84 -16.63 -13.88
CA GLN A 20 -47.43 -15.43 -13.19
C GLN A 20 -46.43 -14.59 -14.02
N TYR A 21 -45.43 -15.20 -14.65
CA TYR A 21 -44.33 -14.49 -15.28
C TYR A 21 -44.51 -14.41 -16.79
N GLU A 22 -44.83 -13.24 -17.36
CA GLU A 22 -44.98 -13.02 -18.80
C GLU A 22 -43.61 -12.73 -19.43
N VAL A 23 -43.18 -13.57 -20.35
CA VAL A 23 -41.90 -13.43 -21.05
C VAL A 23 -41.93 -12.22 -21.98
N ALA A 24 -41.00 -11.29 -21.81
CA ALA A 24 -40.81 -10.11 -22.65
C ALA A 24 -39.81 -10.36 -23.81
N GLY A 25 -38.84 -11.27 -23.61
CA GLY A 25 -37.84 -11.62 -24.62
C GLY A 25 -36.68 -12.42 -24.04
N CYS A 26 -35.80 -12.89 -24.91
CA CYS A 26 -34.59 -13.60 -24.55
C CYS A 26 -33.43 -12.60 -24.40
N LEU A 27 -32.71 -12.70 -23.26
CA LEU A 27 -31.54 -11.87 -22.94
C LEU A 27 -30.23 -12.53 -23.39
N ALA A 28 -30.08 -13.85 -23.12
CA ALA A 28 -28.85 -14.58 -23.37
C ALA A 28 -29.12 -16.09 -23.49
N HIS A 29 -28.14 -16.79 -24.09
CA HIS A 29 -28.02 -18.25 -24.03
C HIS A 29 -26.61 -18.59 -23.54
N GLY A 30 -26.50 -19.39 -22.49
CA GLY A 30 -25.23 -19.79 -21.86
C GLY A 30 -25.14 -21.31 -21.66
N GLY A 31 -24.05 -21.76 -21.04
CA GLY A 31 -23.81 -23.18 -20.76
C GLY A 31 -24.86 -23.83 -19.86
N LEU A 32 -25.54 -23.07 -19.02
CA LEU A 32 -26.60 -23.53 -18.10
C LEU A 32 -28.03 -23.36 -18.66
N GLY A 33 -28.19 -22.80 -19.86
CA GLY A 33 -29.49 -22.64 -20.50
C GLY A 33 -29.82 -21.24 -20.99
N TRP A 34 -31.09 -21.01 -21.28
CA TRP A 34 -31.64 -19.74 -21.74
C TRP A 34 -31.95 -18.79 -20.59
N VAL A 35 -31.68 -17.50 -20.78
CA VAL A 35 -32.01 -16.44 -19.85
C VAL A 35 -33.01 -15.50 -20.50
N TYR A 36 -34.16 -15.30 -19.86
CA TYR A 36 -35.25 -14.48 -20.36
C TYR A 36 -35.54 -13.31 -19.47
N LEU A 37 -35.94 -12.19 -20.07
CA LEU A 37 -36.55 -11.06 -19.37
C LEU A 37 -38.07 -11.32 -19.31
N ALA A 38 -38.65 -11.14 -18.13
CA ALA A 38 -40.08 -11.33 -17.90
C ALA A 38 -40.66 -10.26 -16.96
N GLN A 39 -41.98 -10.19 -16.90
CA GLN A 39 -42.71 -9.35 -15.95
C GLN A 39 -43.50 -10.22 -15.00
N ASP A 40 -43.33 -9.97 -13.72
CA ASP A 40 -44.16 -10.57 -12.66
C ASP A 40 -45.51 -9.86 -12.60
N LYS A 41 -46.56 -10.52 -13.09
CA LYS A 41 -47.93 -9.96 -13.14
C LYS A 41 -48.57 -9.81 -11.77
N ASN A 42 -48.12 -10.58 -10.78
CA ASN A 42 -48.61 -10.52 -9.41
C ASN A 42 -48.00 -9.39 -8.58
N VAL A 43 -46.84 -8.87 -9.00
CA VAL A 43 -46.11 -7.80 -8.31
C VAL A 43 -45.99 -6.60 -9.24
N SER A 44 -47.10 -5.96 -9.57
CA SER A 44 -47.17 -4.70 -10.35
C SER A 44 -46.34 -4.67 -11.63
N ASN A 45 -46.26 -5.78 -12.36
CA ASN A 45 -45.42 -5.97 -13.55
C ASN A 45 -43.92 -5.73 -13.29
N ARG A 46 -43.43 -6.08 -12.10
CA ARG A 46 -42.00 -6.00 -11.77
C ARG A 46 -41.18 -6.77 -12.79
N TRP A 47 -40.11 -6.15 -13.26
CA TRP A 47 -39.14 -6.83 -14.13
C TRP A 47 -38.37 -7.89 -13.35
N VAL A 48 -38.29 -9.10 -13.93
CA VAL A 48 -37.56 -10.25 -13.41
C VAL A 48 -36.77 -10.94 -14.52
N VAL A 49 -35.78 -11.73 -14.13
CA VAL A 49 -35.06 -12.62 -15.02
C VAL A 49 -35.50 -14.05 -14.73
N LEU A 50 -35.80 -14.81 -15.81
CA LEU A 50 -36.03 -16.26 -15.74
C LEU A 50 -34.78 -16.93 -16.29
N LYS A 51 -34.03 -17.65 -15.47
CA LYS A 51 -32.89 -18.47 -15.90
C LYS A 51 -33.30 -19.93 -15.93
N GLY A 52 -33.25 -20.53 -17.13
CA GLY A 52 -33.57 -21.95 -17.32
C GLY A 52 -32.53 -22.84 -16.63
N LEU A 53 -32.99 -23.83 -15.88
CA LEU A 53 -32.15 -24.94 -15.41
C LEU A 53 -31.91 -25.94 -16.54
N LEU A 54 -30.75 -26.63 -16.51
CA LEU A 54 -30.46 -27.69 -17.43
C LEU A 54 -31.56 -28.75 -17.36
N ASN A 55 -32.26 -28.95 -18.47
CA ASN A 55 -33.36 -29.88 -18.54
C ASN A 55 -32.82 -31.28 -18.92
N SER A 56 -32.85 -32.22 -17.97
CA SER A 56 -32.54 -33.63 -18.22
C SER A 56 -33.69 -34.41 -18.84
N GLY A 57 -34.88 -33.79 -18.92
CA GLY A 57 -36.12 -34.49 -19.28
C GLY A 57 -36.66 -35.43 -18.19
N ASP A 58 -36.02 -35.46 -17.03
CA ASP A 58 -36.38 -36.28 -15.89
C ASP A 58 -36.92 -35.34 -14.76
N PRO A 59 -38.22 -35.48 -14.40
CA PRO A 59 -38.82 -34.68 -13.35
C PRO A 59 -38.16 -34.85 -11.97
N ASP A 60 -37.62 -36.02 -11.66
CA ASP A 60 -36.98 -36.29 -10.37
C ASP A 60 -35.60 -35.62 -10.32
N ALA A 61 -34.83 -35.64 -11.43
CA ALA A 61 -33.58 -34.91 -11.55
C ALA A 61 -33.79 -33.39 -11.46
N LEU A 62 -34.88 -32.87 -12.04
CA LEU A 62 -35.25 -31.45 -11.95
C LEU A 62 -35.64 -31.06 -10.50
N ALA A 63 -36.43 -31.88 -9.82
CA ALA A 63 -36.78 -31.64 -8.42
C ALA A 63 -35.58 -31.66 -7.49
N ALA A 64 -34.62 -32.57 -7.75
CA ALA A 64 -33.34 -32.61 -7.02
C ALA A 64 -32.51 -31.36 -7.28
N ALA A 65 -32.35 -30.90 -8.52
CA ALA A 65 -31.62 -29.69 -8.87
C ALA A 65 -32.23 -28.42 -8.24
N ILE A 66 -33.56 -28.33 -8.19
CA ILE A 66 -34.27 -27.24 -7.50
C ILE A 66 -34.03 -27.32 -6.01
N ALA A 67 -34.09 -28.51 -5.40
CA ALA A 67 -33.85 -28.68 -3.96
C ALA A 67 -32.40 -28.31 -3.59
N GLU A 68 -31.45 -28.71 -4.40
CA GLU A 68 -30.03 -28.37 -4.24
C GLU A 68 -29.78 -26.87 -4.28
N GLN A 69 -30.46 -26.13 -5.14
CA GLN A 69 -30.25 -24.68 -5.28
C GLN A 69 -31.12 -23.82 -4.36
N ARG A 70 -32.03 -24.42 -3.58
CA ARG A 70 -32.90 -23.66 -2.65
C ARG A 70 -32.14 -22.88 -1.60
N PHE A 71 -30.94 -23.30 -1.19
CA PHE A 71 -30.10 -22.55 -0.28
C PHE A 71 -29.72 -21.17 -0.83
N LEU A 72 -29.62 -21.03 -2.16
CA LEU A 72 -29.30 -19.75 -2.80
C LEU A 72 -30.38 -18.68 -2.56
N ALA A 73 -31.62 -19.08 -2.29
CA ALA A 73 -32.69 -18.15 -1.92
C ALA A 73 -32.50 -17.51 -0.52
N GLN A 74 -31.55 -18.01 0.28
CA GLN A 74 -31.18 -17.43 1.57
C GLN A 74 -30.07 -16.38 1.44
N VAL A 75 -29.40 -16.31 0.27
CA VAL A 75 -28.36 -15.34 -0.01
C VAL A 75 -29.00 -13.97 -0.22
N SER A 76 -28.69 -13.03 0.65
CA SER A 76 -29.16 -11.63 0.56
C SER A 76 -28.01 -10.69 0.85
N HIS A 77 -27.55 -9.98 -0.18
CA HIS A 77 -26.46 -9.02 -0.07
C HIS A 77 -26.62 -7.93 -1.14
N PRO A 78 -26.32 -6.64 -0.85
CA PRO A 78 -26.53 -5.52 -1.79
C PRO A 78 -25.84 -5.69 -3.15
N HIS A 79 -24.74 -6.43 -3.20
CA HIS A 79 -23.94 -6.67 -4.41
C HIS A 79 -24.16 -8.08 -5.01
N ILE A 80 -25.20 -8.78 -4.60
CA ILE A 80 -25.57 -10.09 -5.17
C ILE A 80 -27.03 -10.02 -5.61
N VAL A 81 -27.30 -10.50 -6.82
CA VAL A 81 -28.66 -10.58 -7.35
C VAL A 81 -29.57 -11.43 -6.43
N GLU A 82 -30.76 -10.92 -6.10
CA GLU A 82 -31.73 -11.65 -5.29
C GLU A 82 -32.46 -12.74 -6.10
N ILE A 83 -32.62 -13.92 -5.52
CA ILE A 83 -33.46 -14.98 -6.05
C ILE A 83 -34.83 -14.87 -5.40
N TYR A 84 -35.87 -14.70 -6.22
CA TYR A 84 -37.24 -14.53 -5.75
C TYR A 84 -38.01 -15.82 -5.65
N ASN A 85 -37.80 -16.75 -6.61
CA ASN A 85 -38.59 -17.98 -6.70
C ASN A 85 -37.91 -19.04 -7.59
N PHE A 86 -38.38 -20.26 -7.45
CA PHE A 86 -38.11 -21.38 -8.35
C PHE A 86 -39.44 -21.89 -8.90
N VAL A 87 -39.56 -21.96 -10.23
CA VAL A 87 -40.80 -22.34 -10.88
C VAL A 87 -40.58 -23.42 -11.94
N THR A 88 -41.60 -24.22 -12.23
CA THR A 88 -41.60 -25.20 -13.30
C THR A 88 -42.62 -24.81 -14.35
N HIS A 89 -42.32 -25.06 -15.64
CA HIS A 89 -43.20 -24.84 -16.75
C HIS A 89 -42.80 -25.79 -17.90
N ASP A 90 -43.77 -26.59 -18.40
CA ASP A 90 -43.58 -27.59 -19.47
C ASP A 90 -42.34 -28.49 -19.22
N ASP A 91 -42.28 -29.08 -18.03
CA ASP A 91 -41.18 -29.95 -17.55
C ASP A 91 -39.80 -29.30 -17.50
N ALA A 92 -39.72 -27.97 -17.61
CA ALA A 92 -38.51 -27.21 -17.45
C ALA A 92 -38.54 -26.38 -16.15
N GLY A 93 -37.41 -26.33 -15.45
CA GLY A 93 -37.22 -25.50 -14.27
C GLY A 93 -36.65 -24.13 -14.60
N TYR A 94 -37.10 -23.13 -13.86
CA TYR A 94 -36.59 -21.74 -13.97
C TYR A 94 -36.33 -21.14 -12.60
N ILE A 95 -35.18 -20.47 -12.47
CA ILE A 95 -34.89 -19.59 -11.36
C ILE A 95 -35.44 -18.21 -11.71
N VAL A 96 -36.28 -17.66 -10.83
CA VAL A 96 -36.79 -16.30 -10.95
C VAL A 96 -35.94 -15.40 -10.06
N MET A 97 -35.29 -14.42 -10.66
CA MET A 97 -34.38 -13.54 -9.95
C MET A 97 -34.57 -12.08 -10.32
N GLU A 98 -33.95 -11.22 -9.55
CA GLU A 98 -33.91 -9.78 -9.80
C GLU A 98 -33.41 -9.45 -11.21
N TYR A 99 -34.07 -8.48 -11.85
CA TYR A 99 -33.54 -7.87 -13.06
C TYR A 99 -32.64 -6.70 -12.70
N VAL A 100 -31.33 -6.87 -12.86
CA VAL A 100 -30.33 -5.84 -12.69
C VAL A 100 -30.14 -5.12 -14.05
N GLY A 101 -30.66 -3.92 -14.15
CA GLY A 101 -30.55 -3.09 -15.36
C GLY A 101 -29.19 -2.40 -15.43
N GLY A 102 -28.31 -2.79 -16.35
CA GLY A 102 -26.97 -2.21 -16.48
C GLY A 102 -26.16 -2.82 -17.61
N THR A 103 -24.84 -2.70 -17.51
CA THR A 103 -23.90 -3.21 -18.51
C THR A 103 -22.89 -4.15 -17.85
N SER A 104 -22.72 -5.38 -18.35
CA SER A 104 -21.68 -6.26 -17.82
C SER A 104 -20.27 -5.68 -18.06
N LEU A 105 -19.33 -5.93 -17.15
CA LEU A 105 -17.97 -5.42 -17.31
C LEU A 105 -17.31 -5.93 -18.60
N LYS A 106 -17.64 -7.13 -19.06
CA LYS A 106 -17.22 -7.62 -20.38
C LYS A 106 -17.79 -6.78 -21.52
N SER A 107 -19.07 -6.44 -21.44
CA SER A 107 -19.73 -5.60 -22.46
C SER A 107 -19.16 -4.17 -22.41
N LEU A 108 -18.88 -3.65 -21.23
CA LEU A 108 -18.22 -2.36 -21.06
C LEU A 108 -16.82 -2.36 -21.71
N LEU A 109 -16.00 -3.39 -21.45
CA LEU A 109 -14.69 -3.55 -22.07
C LEU A 109 -14.81 -3.60 -23.60
N LYS A 110 -15.75 -4.40 -24.13
CA LYS A 110 -16.02 -4.48 -25.56
C LYS A 110 -16.44 -3.13 -26.17
N GLN A 111 -17.30 -2.37 -25.49
CA GLN A 111 -17.72 -1.05 -25.96
C GLN A 111 -16.55 -0.06 -25.98
N ARG A 112 -15.67 -0.08 -24.96
CA ARG A 112 -14.46 0.74 -24.92
C ARG A 112 -13.55 0.45 -26.11
N MET A 113 -13.27 -0.82 -26.38
CA MET A 113 -12.46 -1.27 -27.53
C MET A 113 -13.07 -0.84 -28.87
N GLN A 114 -14.40 -0.96 -29.01
CA GLN A 114 -15.10 -0.51 -30.22
C GLN A 114 -15.00 1.01 -30.44
N ARG A 115 -15.11 1.81 -29.37
CA ARG A 115 -14.99 3.28 -29.45
C ARG A 115 -13.56 3.71 -29.75
N ALA A 116 -12.58 3.06 -29.13
CA ALA A 116 -11.16 3.38 -29.30
C ALA A 116 -10.57 2.82 -30.62
N HIS A 117 -11.24 1.90 -31.30
CA HIS A 117 -10.73 1.13 -32.45
C HIS A 117 -9.40 0.41 -32.18
N ARG A 118 -9.14 0.13 -30.91
CA ARG A 118 -7.96 -0.58 -30.39
C ARG A 118 -8.31 -1.26 -29.07
N TYR A 119 -7.38 -2.08 -28.55
CA TYR A 119 -7.51 -2.56 -27.19
C TYR A 119 -7.48 -1.37 -26.21
N ASP A 120 -8.54 -1.22 -25.42
CA ASP A 120 -8.71 -0.15 -24.43
C ASP A 120 -9.23 -0.75 -23.12
N PRO A 121 -8.31 -1.19 -22.23
CA PRO A 121 -8.68 -1.82 -20.96
C PRO A 121 -9.36 -0.82 -20.03
N ILE A 122 -9.97 -1.35 -18.98
CA ILE A 122 -10.45 -0.54 -17.87
C ILE A 122 -9.21 0.01 -17.11
N PRO A 123 -9.14 1.28 -16.77
CA PRO A 123 -8.06 1.84 -15.95
C PRO A 123 -7.89 1.05 -14.65
N ALA A 124 -6.64 0.91 -14.19
CA ALA A 124 -6.32 0.07 -13.03
C ALA A 124 -7.05 0.51 -11.76
N ASP A 125 -7.13 1.81 -11.51
CA ASP A 125 -7.88 2.39 -10.38
C ASP A 125 -9.37 2.04 -10.43
N GLN A 126 -9.99 2.12 -11.60
CA GLN A 126 -11.40 1.78 -11.80
C GLN A 126 -11.66 0.28 -11.65
N ALA A 127 -10.79 -0.58 -12.21
CA ALA A 127 -10.92 -2.03 -12.10
C ALA A 127 -10.75 -2.50 -10.64
N LEU A 128 -9.77 -1.93 -9.92
CA LEU A 128 -9.58 -2.19 -8.50
C LEU A 128 -10.79 -1.74 -7.68
N ALA A 129 -11.37 -0.57 -7.98
CA ALA A 129 -12.56 -0.08 -7.30
C ALA A 129 -13.77 -1.01 -7.47
N TYR A 130 -14.02 -1.52 -8.69
CA TYR A 130 -15.08 -2.49 -8.93
C TYR A 130 -14.92 -3.77 -8.10
N LEU A 131 -13.69 -4.29 -8.01
CA LEU A 131 -13.45 -5.51 -7.26
C LEU A 131 -13.51 -5.26 -5.74
N LEU A 132 -13.02 -4.12 -5.28
CA LEU A 132 -13.15 -3.73 -3.87
C LEU A 132 -14.60 -3.65 -3.40
N GLU A 133 -15.50 -3.20 -4.27
CA GLU A 133 -16.93 -3.13 -3.99
C GLU A 133 -17.59 -4.52 -3.90
N ILE A 134 -17.07 -5.51 -4.66
CA ILE A 134 -17.64 -6.85 -4.70
C ILE A 134 -17.04 -7.82 -3.66
N LEU A 135 -15.83 -7.55 -3.15
CA LEU A 135 -15.16 -8.45 -2.20
C LEU A 135 -15.96 -8.72 -0.91
N PRO A 136 -16.72 -7.76 -0.34
CA PRO A 136 -17.62 -8.05 0.79
C PRO A 136 -18.70 -9.09 0.47
N ALA A 137 -19.15 -9.17 -0.80
CA ALA A 137 -20.09 -10.20 -1.22
C ALA A 137 -19.44 -11.60 -1.25
N PHE A 138 -18.17 -11.69 -1.66
CA PHE A 138 -17.41 -12.93 -1.56
C PHE A 138 -17.21 -13.37 -0.10
N GLN A 139 -16.80 -12.43 0.77
CA GLN A 139 -16.64 -12.75 2.20
C GLN A 139 -17.94 -13.26 2.80
N TYR A 140 -19.06 -12.59 2.48
CA TYR A 140 -20.39 -13.01 2.93
C TYR A 140 -20.74 -14.45 2.45
N LEU A 141 -20.46 -14.80 1.19
CA LEU A 141 -20.66 -16.16 0.69
C LEU A 141 -19.76 -17.16 1.44
N HIS A 142 -18.49 -16.84 1.62
CA HIS A 142 -17.53 -17.70 2.31
C HIS A 142 -17.94 -17.94 3.78
N ASP A 143 -18.46 -16.93 4.47
CA ASP A 143 -18.96 -17.04 5.84
C ASP A 143 -20.21 -17.96 5.94
N LEU A 144 -20.98 -18.07 4.84
CA LEU A 144 -22.07 -19.03 4.72
C LEU A 144 -21.63 -20.45 4.32
N GLY A 145 -20.32 -20.68 4.16
CA GLY A 145 -19.76 -21.96 3.67
C GLY A 145 -19.99 -22.18 2.17
N LEU A 146 -20.12 -21.11 1.39
CA LEU A 146 -20.33 -21.11 -0.05
C LEU A 146 -19.12 -20.58 -0.80
N VAL A 147 -18.85 -21.12 -2.01
CA VAL A 147 -17.88 -20.61 -2.96
C VAL A 147 -18.54 -20.28 -4.29
N TYR A 148 -18.07 -19.22 -4.95
CA TYR A 148 -18.70 -18.69 -6.17
C TYR A 148 -18.32 -19.45 -7.44
N CYS A 149 -17.08 -19.88 -7.55
CA CYS A 149 -16.48 -20.76 -8.56
C CYS A 149 -16.30 -20.18 -9.99
N ASP A 150 -17.28 -19.47 -10.55
CA ASP A 150 -17.24 -18.97 -11.96
C ASP A 150 -17.21 -17.44 -12.04
N PHE A 151 -16.30 -16.81 -11.28
CA PHE A 151 -16.16 -15.37 -11.31
C PHE A 151 -15.42 -14.87 -12.54
N LYS A 152 -16.08 -13.99 -13.31
CA LYS A 152 -15.57 -13.41 -14.54
C LYS A 152 -16.27 -12.10 -14.90
N PRO A 153 -15.73 -11.27 -15.83
CA PRO A 153 -16.34 -9.99 -16.21
C PRO A 153 -17.76 -10.07 -16.76
N ASP A 154 -18.18 -11.25 -17.26
CA ASP A 154 -19.54 -11.50 -17.74
C ASP A 154 -20.56 -11.44 -16.60
N ASN A 155 -20.18 -11.88 -15.41
CA ASN A 155 -21.05 -12.10 -14.25
C ASN A 155 -21.12 -10.87 -13.32
N LEU A 156 -20.49 -9.74 -13.70
CA LEU A 156 -20.56 -8.45 -13.03
C LEU A 156 -21.32 -7.44 -13.88
N ILE A 157 -22.41 -6.88 -13.36
CA ILE A 157 -23.14 -5.77 -14.00
C ILE A 157 -22.86 -4.47 -13.24
N GLN A 158 -22.48 -3.43 -13.99
CA GLN A 158 -22.40 -2.07 -13.49
C GLN A 158 -23.74 -1.36 -13.70
N VAL A 159 -24.27 -0.77 -12.61
CA VAL A 159 -25.45 0.09 -12.60
C VAL A 159 -25.09 1.40 -11.89
N GLY A 160 -24.99 2.49 -12.63
CA GLY A 160 -24.45 3.74 -12.08
C GLY A 160 -23.02 3.54 -11.61
N ASP A 161 -22.76 3.81 -10.34
CA ASP A 161 -21.46 3.64 -9.71
C ASP A 161 -21.31 2.30 -8.97
N MET A 162 -22.34 1.45 -8.97
CA MET A 162 -22.35 0.18 -8.26
C MET A 162 -22.12 -1.02 -9.20
N VAL A 163 -21.56 -2.10 -8.65
CA VAL A 163 -21.45 -3.39 -9.33
C VAL A 163 -22.20 -4.48 -8.56
N THR A 164 -22.79 -5.42 -9.30
CA THR A 164 -23.60 -6.51 -8.75
C THR A 164 -23.24 -7.84 -9.44
N LEU A 165 -23.07 -8.89 -8.64
CA LEU A 165 -22.96 -10.28 -9.11
C LEU A 165 -24.33 -10.78 -9.57
N ILE A 166 -24.41 -11.29 -10.81
CA ILE A 166 -25.70 -11.64 -11.44
C ILE A 166 -25.89 -13.14 -11.69
N ASP A 167 -24.85 -13.94 -11.59
CA ASP A 167 -24.95 -15.36 -11.88
C ASP A 167 -24.47 -16.21 -10.70
N LEU A 168 -25.42 -16.81 -9.99
CA LEU A 168 -25.18 -17.75 -8.90
C LEU A 168 -25.18 -19.22 -9.36
N GLY A 169 -25.21 -19.49 -10.66
CA GLY A 169 -25.30 -20.84 -11.18
C GLY A 169 -24.06 -21.72 -10.95
N GLY A 170 -22.93 -21.10 -10.61
CA GLY A 170 -21.71 -21.81 -10.24
C GLY A 170 -21.50 -21.94 -8.73
N VAL A 171 -22.33 -21.25 -7.93
CA VAL A 171 -22.19 -21.24 -6.45
C VAL A 171 -22.49 -22.62 -5.89
N ARG A 172 -21.62 -23.08 -5.01
CA ARG A 172 -21.75 -24.38 -4.34
C ARG A 172 -21.29 -24.31 -2.89
N ARG A 173 -21.62 -25.32 -2.12
CA ARG A 173 -21.12 -25.48 -0.76
C ARG A 173 -19.65 -25.91 -0.80
N ILE A 174 -18.87 -25.48 0.16
CA ILE A 174 -17.45 -25.86 0.31
C ILE A 174 -17.31 -27.37 0.56
N ASP A 175 -18.27 -27.97 1.26
CA ASP A 175 -18.32 -29.39 1.62
C ASP A 175 -19.02 -30.28 0.57
N ASP A 176 -19.29 -29.77 -0.62
CA ASP A 176 -19.94 -30.50 -1.70
C ASP A 176 -18.90 -31.12 -2.65
N ASP A 177 -18.65 -32.41 -2.47
CA ASP A 177 -17.72 -33.18 -3.31
C ASP A 177 -18.41 -33.87 -4.50
N ASP A 178 -19.74 -33.93 -4.54
CA ASP A 178 -20.50 -34.73 -5.51
C ASP A 178 -21.00 -33.93 -6.73
N SER A 179 -21.26 -32.64 -6.57
CA SER A 179 -21.81 -31.80 -7.66
C SER A 179 -20.76 -31.46 -8.72
N ALA A 180 -21.23 -31.31 -9.97
CA ALA A 180 -20.37 -30.90 -11.06
C ALA A 180 -19.75 -29.53 -10.84
N ILE A 181 -18.44 -29.42 -11.05
CA ILE A 181 -17.70 -28.15 -10.93
C ILE A 181 -17.86 -27.39 -12.24
N PHE A 182 -18.49 -26.22 -12.15
CA PHE A 182 -18.58 -25.29 -13.28
C PHE A 182 -17.48 -24.23 -13.15
N GLY A 183 -16.77 -24.00 -14.25
CA GLY A 183 -15.73 -22.98 -14.30
C GLY A 183 -15.39 -22.61 -15.74
N THR A 184 -14.83 -21.44 -15.91
CA THR A 184 -14.43 -20.93 -17.23
C THR A 184 -12.92 -21.04 -17.41
N VAL A 185 -12.49 -21.70 -18.50
CA VAL A 185 -11.06 -21.86 -18.84
C VAL A 185 -10.35 -20.50 -18.81
N GLY A 186 -9.21 -20.45 -18.12
CA GLY A 186 -8.40 -19.25 -17.96
C GLY A 186 -8.71 -18.43 -16.70
N TYR A 187 -9.84 -18.69 -16.04
CA TYR A 187 -10.18 -18.09 -14.73
C TYR A 187 -10.08 -19.09 -13.59
N GLN A 188 -10.37 -20.35 -13.84
CA GLN A 188 -10.39 -21.41 -12.85
C GLN A 188 -9.00 -21.69 -12.27
N ALA A 189 -8.93 -21.89 -10.96
CA ALA A 189 -7.70 -22.24 -10.27
C ALA A 189 -7.21 -23.65 -10.66
N PRO A 190 -5.89 -23.86 -10.76
CA PRO A 190 -5.31 -25.09 -11.31
C PRO A 190 -5.63 -26.33 -10.48
N GLU A 191 -5.77 -26.19 -9.17
CA GLU A 191 -6.04 -27.30 -8.24
C GLU A 191 -7.47 -27.81 -8.27
N VAL A 192 -8.41 -27.03 -8.80
CA VAL A 192 -9.86 -27.31 -8.69
C VAL A 192 -10.24 -28.68 -9.28
N ALA A 193 -9.57 -29.09 -10.35
CA ALA A 193 -9.85 -30.38 -10.99
C ALA A 193 -9.49 -31.58 -10.11
N GLU A 194 -8.54 -31.43 -9.18
CA GLU A 194 -8.01 -32.51 -8.35
C GLU A 194 -8.46 -32.42 -6.87
N GLN A 195 -8.60 -31.19 -6.37
CA GLN A 195 -8.84 -30.91 -4.94
C GLN A 195 -10.23 -30.31 -4.66
N GLY A 196 -11.01 -30.00 -5.71
CA GLY A 196 -12.28 -29.33 -5.54
C GLY A 196 -12.16 -27.82 -5.38
N THR A 197 -13.27 -27.18 -5.06
CA THR A 197 -13.38 -25.72 -4.93
C THR A 197 -13.25 -25.28 -3.49
N THR A 198 -12.51 -24.19 -3.26
CA THR A 198 -12.25 -23.63 -1.93
C THR A 198 -12.34 -22.09 -1.96
N VAL A 199 -12.25 -21.45 -0.80
CA VAL A 199 -12.07 -19.99 -0.70
C VAL A 199 -10.86 -19.55 -1.52
N ALA A 200 -9.75 -20.27 -1.46
CA ALA A 200 -8.53 -19.94 -2.21
C ALA A 200 -8.75 -20.04 -3.74
N SER A 201 -9.63 -20.93 -4.23
CA SER A 201 -9.97 -20.98 -5.65
C SER A 201 -10.77 -19.76 -6.11
N ASP A 202 -11.65 -19.20 -5.28
CA ASP A 202 -12.33 -17.94 -5.57
C ASP A 202 -11.35 -16.75 -5.58
N ILE A 203 -10.41 -16.68 -4.65
CA ILE A 203 -9.34 -15.66 -4.64
C ILE A 203 -8.57 -15.67 -5.97
N TYR A 204 -8.25 -16.86 -6.48
CA TYR A 204 -7.59 -17.01 -7.78
C TYR A 204 -8.44 -16.44 -8.92
N THR A 205 -9.74 -16.78 -8.98
CA THR A 205 -10.63 -16.27 -10.04
C THR A 205 -10.79 -14.75 -9.98
N ILE A 206 -10.78 -14.17 -8.79
CA ILE A 206 -10.80 -12.71 -8.58
C ILE A 206 -9.53 -12.08 -9.17
N GLY A 207 -8.36 -12.62 -8.86
CA GLY A 207 -7.09 -12.16 -9.42
C GLY A 207 -7.07 -12.22 -10.95
N ARG A 208 -7.49 -13.36 -11.53
CA ARG A 208 -7.57 -13.54 -13.00
C ARG A 208 -8.54 -12.57 -13.66
N THR A 209 -9.68 -12.34 -13.03
CA THR A 209 -10.69 -11.37 -13.51
C THR A 209 -10.12 -9.96 -13.52
N LEU A 210 -9.43 -9.56 -12.46
CA LEU A 210 -8.79 -8.25 -12.36
C LEU A 210 -7.79 -8.01 -13.48
N ILE A 211 -6.94 -8.99 -13.79
CA ILE A 211 -5.96 -8.89 -14.89
C ILE A 211 -6.67 -8.69 -16.24
N VAL A 212 -7.69 -9.50 -16.53
CA VAL A 212 -8.44 -9.42 -17.80
C VAL A 212 -9.12 -8.08 -17.99
N LEU A 213 -9.54 -7.42 -16.90
CA LEU A 213 -10.13 -6.08 -16.96
C LEU A 213 -9.10 -4.99 -17.27
N MET A 214 -7.87 -5.11 -16.74
CA MET A 214 -6.85 -4.06 -16.77
C MET A 214 -5.87 -4.13 -17.94
N MET A 215 -5.75 -5.27 -18.61
CA MET A 215 -4.78 -5.43 -19.69
C MET A 215 -5.22 -6.45 -20.74
N GLU A 216 -4.63 -6.37 -21.93
CA GLU A 216 -4.78 -7.40 -22.96
C GLU A 216 -4.02 -8.67 -22.53
N PHE A 217 -4.73 -9.55 -21.84
CA PHE A 217 -4.14 -10.77 -21.32
C PHE A 217 -4.16 -11.89 -22.38
N ARG A 218 -3.32 -11.75 -23.39
CA ARG A 218 -3.19 -12.78 -24.44
C ARG A 218 -2.64 -14.07 -23.84
N GLY A 219 -3.20 -15.20 -24.26
CA GLY A 219 -2.75 -16.52 -23.82
C GLY A 219 -3.23 -16.94 -22.42
N TYR A 220 -4.15 -16.21 -21.80
CA TYR A 220 -4.67 -16.57 -20.47
C TYR A 220 -5.42 -17.92 -20.46
N GLN A 221 -5.89 -18.39 -21.61
CA GLN A 221 -6.52 -19.70 -21.80
C GLN A 221 -5.57 -20.78 -22.34
N SER A 222 -4.28 -20.47 -22.48
CA SER A 222 -3.28 -21.38 -23.06
C SER A 222 -1.93 -21.23 -22.38
N THR A 223 -1.04 -20.37 -22.88
CA THR A 223 0.34 -20.18 -22.40
C THR A 223 0.41 -19.78 -20.92
N TYR A 224 -0.52 -18.92 -20.49
CA TYR A 224 -0.61 -18.40 -19.13
C TYR A 224 -1.84 -18.93 -18.38
N LEU A 225 -2.19 -20.21 -18.61
CA LEU A 225 -3.37 -20.82 -17.99
C LEU A 225 -3.30 -20.79 -16.46
N SER A 226 -2.11 -21.00 -15.88
CA SER A 226 -1.87 -21.01 -14.43
C SER A 226 -0.70 -20.11 -13.99
N SER A 227 -0.31 -19.15 -14.83
CA SER A 227 0.78 -18.21 -14.51
C SER A 227 0.43 -16.80 -14.97
N LEU A 228 1.28 -15.85 -14.57
CA LEU A 228 1.23 -14.47 -15.03
C LEU A 228 2.27 -14.23 -16.15
N PRO A 229 2.03 -13.26 -17.05
CA PRO A 229 3.06 -12.85 -18.02
C PRO A 229 4.23 -12.19 -17.30
N PRO A 230 5.45 -12.23 -17.90
CA PRO A 230 6.64 -11.61 -17.32
C PRO A 230 6.49 -10.10 -17.12
N VAL A 231 7.10 -9.57 -16.07
CA VAL A 231 7.09 -8.12 -15.75
C VAL A 231 7.72 -7.33 -16.90
N GLU A 232 8.80 -7.85 -17.48
CA GLU A 232 9.58 -7.21 -18.56
C GLU A 232 8.73 -6.95 -19.81
N ASP A 233 7.73 -7.81 -20.06
CA ASP A 233 6.85 -7.71 -21.22
C ASP A 233 5.51 -7.03 -20.90
N THR A 234 5.29 -6.65 -19.63
CA THR A 234 3.99 -6.15 -19.17
C THR A 234 4.10 -4.73 -18.61
N PRO A 235 3.79 -3.69 -19.39
CA PRO A 235 3.90 -2.28 -18.96
C PRO A 235 3.09 -1.96 -17.70
N LEU A 236 1.94 -2.64 -17.50
CA LEU A 236 1.13 -2.50 -16.30
C LEU A 236 1.89 -2.91 -15.04
N PHE A 237 2.60 -4.04 -15.10
CA PHE A 237 3.37 -4.56 -13.96
C PHE A 237 4.63 -3.76 -13.71
N GLN A 238 5.29 -3.27 -14.77
CA GLN A 238 6.43 -2.35 -14.64
C GLN A 238 6.03 -1.03 -13.98
N ARG A 239 4.80 -0.58 -14.25
CA ARG A 239 4.29 0.67 -13.68
C ARG A 239 3.86 0.53 -12.22
N TYR A 240 3.21 -0.58 -11.85
CA TYR A 240 2.59 -0.78 -10.55
C TYR A 240 3.09 -2.07 -9.89
N ASP A 241 4.27 -2.01 -9.24
CA ASP A 241 4.91 -3.17 -8.60
C ASP A 241 4.01 -3.79 -7.51
N SER A 242 3.34 -2.96 -6.70
CA SER A 242 2.42 -3.46 -5.66
C SER A 242 1.22 -4.22 -6.25
N LEU A 243 0.70 -3.75 -7.39
CA LEU A 243 -0.36 -4.44 -8.11
C LEU A 243 0.12 -5.79 -8.66
N TYR A 244 1.32 -5.83 -9.23
CA TYR A 244 1.92 -7.09 -9.68
C TYR A 244 2.06 -8.09 -8.53
N ARG A 245 2.57 -7.67 -7.38
CA ARG A 245 2.71 -8.53 -6.19
C ARG A 245 1.37 -9.01 -5.65
N LEU A 246 0.35 -8.13 -5.63
CA LEU A 246 -1.02 -8.50 -5.26
C LEU A 246 -1.54 -9.64 -6.16
N LEU A 247 -1.35 -9.49 -7.47
CA LEU A 247 -1.79 -10.48 -8.46
C LEU A 247 -0.97 -11.76 -8.40
N LEU A 248 0.33 -11.65 -8.16
CA LEU A 248 1.22 -12.80 -7.99
C LEU A 248 0.77 -13.67 -6.80
N LYS A 249 0.43 -13.04 -5.66
CA LYS A 249 -0.11 -13.75 -4.49
C LYS A 249 -1.52 -14.29 -4.76
N ALA A 250 -2.44 -13.48 -5.27
CA ALA A 250 -3.81 -13.92 -5.54
C ALA A 250 -3.87 -15.08 -6.56
N CYS A 251 -2.98 -15.09 -7.56
CA CYS A 251 -2.91 -16.10 -8.61
C CYS A 251 -1.79 -17.11 -8.40
N ALA A 252 -1.30 -17.30 -7.18
CA ALA A 252 -0.29 -18.31 -6.88
C ALA A 252 -0.78 -19.71 -7.23
N ALA A 253 0.13 -20.58 -7.71
CA ALA A 253 -0.22 -21.93 -8.14
C ALA A 253 -0.72 -22.79 -6.96
N SER A 254 -0.04 -22.70 -5.81
CA SER A 254 -0.48 -23.35 -4.56
C SER A 254 -1.57 -22.52 -3.89
N PRO A 255 -2.70 -23.13 -3.47
CA PRO A 255 -3.74 -22.46 -2.69
C PRO A 255 -3.23 -21.79 -1.41
N ASP A 256 -2.28 -22.44 -0.73
CA ASP A 256 -1.71 -22.00 0.55
C ASP A 256 -0.87 -20.73 0.41
N ASP A 257 -0.35 -20.44 -0.79
CA ASP A 257 0.41 -19.23 -1.07
C ASP A 257 -0.48 -18.00 -1.35
N ARG A 258 -1.81 -18.18 -1.41
CA ARG A 258 -2.77 -17.11 -1.71
C ARG A 258 -3.22 -16.37 -0.45
N PHE A 259 -4.06 -15.37 -0.61
CA PHE A 259 -4.75 -14.73 0.50
C PHE A 259 -5.72 -15.73 1.16
N ALA A 260 -5.77 -15.73 2.49
CA ALA A 260 -6.59 -16.67 3.25
C ALA A 260 -8.08 -16.36 3.20
N SER A 261 -8.47 -15.12 2.88
CA SER A 261 -9.87 -14.67 2.81
C SER A 261 -10.06 -13.54 1.82
N ALA A 262 -11.32 -13.30 1.43
CA ALA A 262 -11.69 -12.15 0.63
C ALA A 262 -11.46 -10.83 1.36
N ASP A 263 -11.59 -10.80 2.68
CA ASP A 263 -11.29 -9.61 3.49
C ASP A 263 -9.79 -9.30 3.55
N GLU A 264 -8.93 -10.30 3.67
CA GLU A 264 -7.47 -10.11 3.58
C GLU A 264 -7.10 -9.51 2.22
N LEU A 265 -7.60 -10.11 1.13
CA LEU A 265 -7.39 -9.56 -0.23
C LEU A 265 -7.92 -8.13 -0.34
N ARG A 266 -9.09 -7.82 0.23
CA ARG A 266 -9.72 -6.50 0.19
C ARG A 266 -8.86 -5.44 0.86
N VAL A 267 -8.31 -5.72 2.04
CA VAL A 267 -7.42 -4.80 2.76
C VAL A 267 -6.18 -4.49 1.93
N GLN A 268 -5.55 -5.52 1.36
CA GLN A 268 -4.36 -5.33 0.53
C GLN A 268 -4.68 -4.63 -0.80
N MET A 269 -5.77 -4.98 -1.43
CA MET A 269 -6.24 -4.33 -2.68
C MET A 269 -6.54 -2.85 -2.48
N LEU A 270 -7.13 -2.46 -1.34
CA LEU A 270 -7.37 -1.05 -1.00
C LEU A 270 -6.07 -0.26 -0.88
N GLY A 271 -5.05 -0.84 -0.24
CA GLY A 271 -3.72 -0.23 -0.17
C GLY A 271 -3.09 -0.04 -1.54
N VAL A 272 -3.18 -1.06 -2.40
CA VAL A 272 -2.70 -0.99 -3.79
C VAL A 272 -3.48 0.06 -4.60
N LEU A 273 -4.80 0.16 -4.46
CA LEU A 273 -5.60 1.20 -5.12
C LEU A 273 -5.11 2.60 -4.74
N ARG A 274 -4.86 2.84 -3.46
CA ARG A 274 -4.35 4.13 -2.97
C ARG A 274 -3.02 4.50 -3.65
N GLU A 275 -2.12 3.53 -3.80
CA GLU A 275 -0.83 3.72 -4.47
C GLU A 275 -0.98 3.99 -5.97
N VAL A 276 -1.83 3.22 -6.66
CA VAL A 276 -2.14 3.41 -8.09
C VAL A 276 -2.68 4.80 -8.35
N VAL A 277 -3.69 5.24 -7.58
CA VAL A 277 -4.28 6.59 -7.72
C VAL A 277 -3.25 7.67 -7.41
N ALA A 278 -2.42 7.48 -6.37
CA ALA A 278 -1.36 8.43 -6.03
C ALA A 278 -0.32 8.56 -7.15
N GLN A 279 0.03 7.48 -7.80
CA GLN A 279 0.97 7.47 -8.91
C GLN A 279 0.40 8.12 -10.17
N ASP A 280 -0.88 7.94 -10.45
CA ASP A 280 -1.53 8.50 -11.64
C ASP A 280 -1.84 9.99 -11.49
N GLN A 281 -2.14 10.46 -10.27
CA GLN A 281 -2.42 11.85 -9.97
C GLN A 281 -1.17 12.71 -9.71
N GLN A 282 0.02 12.26 -10.07
CA GLN A 282 1.31 12.95 -9.84
C GLN A 282 1.35 14.45 -10.15
N ARG A 283 0.37 14.97 -10.87
CA ARG A 283 0.28 16.40 -11.25
C ARG A 283 0.04 17.36 -10.07
N SER A 284 -0.38 16.87 -8.91
CA SER A 284 -0.69 17.71 -7.75
C SER A 284 0.39 17.75 -6.67
N GLY A 285 1.38 16.84 -6.70
CA GLY A 285 2.50 16.78 -5.73
C GLY A 285 2.10 16.56 -4.26
N ARG A 286 0.85 16.20 -3.98
CA ARG A 286 0.35 15.98 -2.62
C ARG A 286 -0.02 14.52 -2.43
N ALA A 287 0.29 13.98 -1.25
CA ALA A 287 -0.25 12.70 -0.82
C ALA A 287 -1.78 12.80 -0.73
N ILE A 288 -2.46 11.80 -1.28
CA ILE A 288 -3.91 11.83 -1.50
C ILE A 288 -4.70 11.17 -0.38
N SER A 289 -4.03 10.47 0.53
CA SER A 289 -4.69 9.75 1.60
C SER A 289 -3.96 9.88 2.93
N SER A 290 -4.70 9.68 4.01
CA SER A 290 -4.20 9.44 5.35
C SER A 290 -5.07 8.34 5.92
N ALA A 291 -4.56 7.12 5.97
CA ALA A 291 -5.28 5.97 6.51
C ALA A 291 -4.38 5.18 7.45
N SER A 292 -4.90 4.88 8.63
CA SER A 292 -4.20 4.00 9.55
C SER A 292 -4.21 2.57 9.00
N SER A 293 -3.06 1.91 9.00
CA SER A 293 -2.96 0.48 8.74
C SER A 293 -3.60 -0.31 9.87
N LEU A 294 -4.18 -1.45 9.55
CA LEU A 294 -4.65 -2.42 10.56
C LEU A 294 -3.51 -3.30 11.07
N LEU A 295 -2.39 -3.39 10.32
CA LEU A 295 -1.28 -4.31 10.57
C LEU A 295 -0.06 -3.62 11.19
N PHE A 296 0.16 -2.34 10.86
CA PHE A 296 1.34 -1.59 11.27
C PHE A 296 1.00 -0.29 12.00
N GLU A 297 1.87 0.10 12.91
CA GLU A 297 1.87 1.44 13.49
C GLU A 297 2.39 2.48 12.49
N GLU A 298 2.18 3.76 12.78
CA GLU A 298 2.76 4.83 11.97
C GLU A 298 4.29 4.88 12.17
N PRO A 299 5.07 5.25 11.12
CA PRO A 299 6.52 5.37 11.26
C PRO A 299 6.89 6.47 12.24
N ALA A 300 7.95 6.24 13.01
CA ALA A 300 8.52 7.28 13.85
C ALA A 300 9.16 8.37 12.98
N ILE A 301 9.25 9.59 13.53
CA ILE A 301 9.95 10.70 12.89
C ILE A 301 11.45 10.50 13.11
N ALA A 302 12.15 10.05 12.08
CA ALA A 302 13.60 9.87 12.08
C ALA A 302 14.27 10.96 11.25
N THR A 303 15.24 11.67 11.83
CA THR A 303 15.94 12.76 11.16
C THR A 303 17.21 12.29 10.44
N ASP A 304 18.24 11.90 11.17
CA ASP A 304 19.58 11.70 10.61
C ASP A 304 20.03 10.23 10.58
N THR A 305 19.59 9.45 11.53
CA THR A 305 19.94 8.04 11.65
C THR A 305 18.67 7.21 11.61
N LEU A 306 18.58 6.36 10.58
CA LEU A 306 17.59 5.33 10.57
C LEU A 306 18.11 4.18 11.44
N ASP A 307 17.35 3.90 12.49
CA ASP A 307 17.50 2.73 13.32
C ASP A 307 16.27 1.83 13.10
N TRP A 308 16.40 0.54 13.30
CA TRP A 308 15.27 -0.39 13.25
C TRP A 308 14.10 0.06 14.13
N GLN A 309 14.37 0.78 15.22
CA GLN A 309 13.37 1.34 16.14
C GLN A 309 12.50 2.45 15.52
N THR A 310 12.93 3.04 14.41
CA THR A 310 12.18 4.08 13.71
C THR A 310 11.22 3.53 12.66
N LEU A 311 11.37 2.25 12.32
CA LEU A 311 10.45 1.56 11.42
C LEU A 311 9.11 1.31 12.11
N PRO A 312 8.01 1.21 11.34
CA PRO A 312 6.68 0.92 11.89
C PRO A 312 6.66 -0.35 12.72
N GLY A 313 6.10 -0.29 13.93
CA GLY A 313 5.83 -1.48 14.74
C GLY A 313 4.66 -2.29 14.17
N LEU A 314 4.62 -3.60 14.48
CA LEU A 314 3.42 -4.39 14.23
C LEU A 314 2.33 -4.00 15.23
N ARG A 315 1.08 -3.87 14.78
CA ARG A 315 -0.06 -3.72 15.68
C ARG A 315 -0.41 -5.05 16.31
N LEU A 316 -0.79 -4.99 17.58
CA LEU A 316 -1.32 -6.13 18.31
C LEU A 316 -2.68 -6.54 17.70
N ASP A 317 -2.85 -7.83 17.41
CA ASP A 317 -4.15 -8.35 17.03
C ASP A 317 -5.10 -8.32 18.26
N PRO A 318 -6.17 -7.52 18.24
CA PRO A 318 -7.10 -7.43 19.36
C PRO A 318 -7.87 -8.72 19.61
N ASN A 319 -7.90 -9.64 18.65
CA ASN A 319 -8.57 -10.93 18.76
C ASN A 319 -7.67 -12.02 19.36
N ASP A 320 -6.36 -11.75 19.55
CA ASP A 320 -5.47 -12.71 20.21
C ASP A 320 -5.91 -12.94 21.66
N PRO A 321 -5.99 -14.21 22.11
CA PRO A 321 -6.43 -14.54 23.47
C PRO A 321 -5.60 -13.87 24.58
N GLN A 322 -4.37 -13.49 24.31
CA GLN A 322 -3.47 -12.85 25.26
C GLN A 322 -3.37 -11.32 25.10
N ALA A 323 -4.14 -10.71 24.19
CA ALA A 323 -4.08 -9.27 23.91
C ALA A 323 -4.24 -8.41 25.18
N SER A 324 -5.25 -8.71 26.00
CA SER A 324 -5.49 -7.98 27.25
C SER A 324 -4.36 -8.13 28.26
N TRP A 325 -3.77 -9.30 28.35
CA TRP A 325 -2.64 -9.56 29.24
C TRP A 325 -1.38 -8.80 28.78
N LEU A 326 -1.10 -8.80 27.48
CA LEU A 326 0.03 -8.08 26.89
C LEU A 326 -0.05 -6.57 27.15
N HIS A 327 -1.22 -5.98 27.09
CA HIS A 327 -1.42 -4.57 27.46
C HIS A 327 -1.01 -4.27 28.92
N GLY A 328 -1.16 -5.23 29.81
CA GLY A 328 -0.75 -5.11 31.22
C GLY A 328 0.75 -5.07 31.46
N LEU A 329 1.58 -5.44 30.45
CA LEU A 329 3.05 -5.41 30.55
C LEU A 329 3.64 -4.03 30.22
N ALA A 330 2.84 -3.03 29.91
CA ALA A 330 3.31 -1.69 29.58
C ALA A 330 4.06 -1.06 30.76
N GLY A 331 5.20 -0.39 30.48
CA GLY A 331 5.99 0.33 31.48
C GLY A 331 7.08 -0.47 32.20
N SER A 332 7.23 -1.79 31.94
CA SER A 332 8.35 -2.60 32.45
C SER A 332 9.61 -2.39 31.62
N THR A 333 10.78 -2.63 32.24
CA THR A 333 12.04 -2.68 31.49
C THR A 333 12.03 -3.88 30.51
N PRO A 334 12.82 -3.84 29.42
CA PRO A 334 12.89 -4.97 28.48
C PRO A 334 13.23 -6.31 29.18
N GLN A 335 14.10 -6.29 30.20
CA GLN A 335 14.47 -7.51 30.92
C GLN A 335 13.34 -8.06 31.79
N GLU A 336 12.61 -7.19 32.49
CA GLU A 336 11.43 -7.57 33.29
C GLU A 336 10.32 -8.09 32.39
N ARG A 337 10.13 -7.44 31.23
CA ARG A 337 9.14 -7.84 30.24
C ARG A 337 9.46 -9.22 29.65
N LEU A 338 10.72 -9.51 29.29
CA LEU A 338 11.12 -10.84 28.84
C LEU A 338 10.81 -11.91 29.90
N THR A 339 11.13 -11.63 31.18
CA THR A 339 10.84 -12.56 32.27
C THR A 339 9.34 -12.85 32.39
N ALA A 340 8.50 -11.79 32.24
CA ALA A 340 7.06 -11.96 32.27
C ALA A 340 6.53 -12.73 31.04
N LEU A 341 7.06 -12.49 29.85
CA LEU A 341 6.67 -13.16 28.61
C LEU A 341 6.96 -14.66 28.64
N TYR A 342 8.07 -15.09 29.26
CA TYR A 342 8.34 -16.51 29.49
C TYR A 342 7.37 -17.18 30.47
N ALA A 343 6.72 -16.39 31.32
CA ALA A 343 5.70 -16.84 32.26
C ALA A 343 4.29 -16.54 31.77
N ALA A 344 4.09 -16.32 30.46
CA ALA A 344 2.78 -16.01 29.88
C ALA A 344 1.74 -17.11 30.22
N PRO A 345 0.47 -16.74 30.47
CA PRO A 345 -0.58 -17.69 30.83
C PRO A 345 -0.81 -18.76 29.76
N ALA A 346 -0.64 -18.41 28.48
CA ALA A 346 -0.68 -19.32 27.36
C ALA A 346 0.20 -18.78 26.20
N ALA A 347 0.71 -19.68 25.39
CA ALA A 347 1.39 -19.32 24.14
C ALA A 347 0.36 -18.80 23.13
N SER A 348 0.71 -17.69 22.44
CA SER A 348 -0.04 -17.18 21.31
C SER A 348 0.91 -16.51 20.31
N PRO A 349 0.49 -16.28 19.06
CA PRO A 349 1.31 -15.54 18.09
C PRO A 349 1.73 -14.16 18.60
N GLU A 350 0.84 -13.44 19.26
CA GLU A 350 1.14 -12.08 19.78
C GLU A 350 2.15 -12.13 20.95
N VAL A 351 2.10 -13.14 21.80
CA VAL A 351 3.13 -13.35 22.86
C VAL A 351 4.50 -13.61 22.23
N GLN A 352 4.57 -14.38 21.16
CA GLN A 352 5.81 -14.65 20.42
C GLN A 352 6.36 -13.39 19.75
N LEU A 353 5.50 -12.62 19.08
CA LEU A 353 5.89 -11.36 18.44
C LEU A 353 6.36 -10.31 19.45
N GLU A 354 5.67 -10.18 20.59
CA GLU A 354 6.10 -9.28 21.66
C GLU A 354 7.42 -9.75 22.33
N THR A 355 7.63 -11.06 22.39
CA THR A 355 8.93 -11.63 22.82
C THR A 355 10.05 -11.22 21.86
N CYS A 356 9.83 -11.32 20.54
CA CYS A 356 10.79 -10.85 19.53
C CYS A 356 11.06 -9.34 19.68
N ARG A 357 10.01 -8.52 19.79
CA ARG A 357 10.13 -7.07 19.94
C ARG A 357 10.94 -6.70 21.20
N THR A 358 10.63 -7.34 22.31
CA THR A 358 11.32 -7.10 23.59
C THR A 358 12.75 -7.60 23.55
N ALA A 359 13.03 -8.72 22.88
CA ALA A 359 14.39 -9.23 22.68
C ALA A 359 15.24 -8.30 21.83
N LEU A 360 14.68 -7.70 20.77
CA LEU A 360 15.36 -6.64 20.00
C LEU A 360 15.73 -5.44 20.87
N GLN A 361 14.80 -4.96 21.71
CA GLN A 361 15.05 -3.86 22.65
C GLN A 361 16.11 -4.19 23.70
N ALA A 362 16.20 -5.46 24.10
CA ALA A 362 17.22 -5.97 25.03
C ALA A 362 18.56 -6.29 24.35
N GLY A 363 18.71 -6.12 23.04
CA GLY A 363 19.90 -6.46 22.28
C GLY A 363 20.19 -7.96 22.22
N ARG A 364 19.14 -8.81 22.20
CA ARG A 364 19.22 -10.28 22.20
C ARG A 364 18.72 -10.87 20.86
N PRO A 365 19.49 -10.74 19.78
CA PRO A 365 19.12 -11.27 18.47
C PRO A 365 18.97 -12.82 18.47
N ASP A 366 19.72 -13.51 19.35
CA ASP A 366 19.65 -14.95 19.55
C ASP A 366 18.23 -15.44 19.93
N LEU A 367 17.55 -14.70 20.80
CA LEU A 367 16.17 -15.01 21.20
C LEU A 367 15.17 -14.75 20.07
N VAL A 368 15.41 -13.72 19.24
CA VAL A 368 14.59 -13.46 18.07
C VAL A 368 14.67 -14.63 17.10
N ASP A 369 15.88 -15.13 16.81
CA ASP A 369 16.07 -16.28 15.92
C ASP A 369 15.37 -17.55 16.43
N GLU A 370 15.43 -17.80 17.74
CA GLU A 370 14.76 -18.95 18.36
C GLU A 370 13.23 -18.88 18.15
N VAL A 371 12.63 -17.73 18.47
CA VAL A 371 11.17 -17.54 18.39
C VAL A 371 10.70 -17.52 16.95
N VAL A 372 11.36 -16.78 16.06
CA VAL A 372 11.05 -16.73 14.63
C VAL A 372 11.09 -18.12 13.99
N ASN A 373 12.14 -18.90 14.27
CA ASN A 373 12.23 -20.26 13.77
C ASN A 373 11.13 -21.19 14.31
N ALA A 374 10.65 -20.96 15.53
CA ALA A 374 9.52 -21.70 16.06
C ALA A 374 8.20 -21.31 15.37
N MET A 375 7.97 -20.03 15.15
CA MET A 375 6.79 -19.52 14.45
C MET A 375 6.73 -20.05 13.01
N LEU A 376 7.82 -19.95 12.24
CA LEU A 376 7.88 -20.39 10.84
C LEU A 376 7.82 -21.91 10.67
N ARG A 377 8.17 -22.71 11.70
CA ARG A 377 7.92 -24.16 11.69
C ARG A 377 6.45 -24.49 11.92
N ALA A 378 5.74 -23.66 12.69
CA ALA A 378 4.31 -23.84 12.94
C ALA A 378 3.46 -23.32 11.77
N ASP A 379 3.82 -22.18 11.23
CA ASP A 379 3.18 -21.56 10.07
C ASP A 379 4.26 -20.95 9.14
N PRO A 380 4.58 -21.60 8.01
CA PRO A 380 5.56 -21.08 7.05
C PRO A 380 5.17 -19.76 6.40
N TRP A 381 3.88 -19.37 6.42
CA TRP A 381 3.36 -18.13 5.85
C TRP A 381 3.24 -16.98 6.85
N GLU A 382 3.66 -17.18 8.10
CA GLU A 382 3.64 -16.13 9.13
C GLU A 382 4.63 -14.99 8.80
N TRP A 383 4.20 -14.07 7.96
CA TRP A 383 5.00 -12.95 7.48
C TRP A 383 5.44 -12.00 8.60
N ARG A 384 4.73 -11.95 9.75
CA ARG A 384 5.11 -11.12 10.90
C ARG A 384 6.40 -11.65 11.56
N ALA A 385 6.61 -12.96 11.54
CA ALA A 385 7.88 -13.56 11.95
C ALA A 385 9.04 -13.13 11.02
N VAL A 386 8.79 -13.10 9.70
CA VAL A 386 9.77 -12.61 8.71
C VAL A 386 10.05 -11.11 8.89
N TRP A 387 9.04 -10.31 9.27
CA TRP A 387 9.23 -8.91 9.64
C TRP A 387 10.22 -8.79 10.82
N MET A 388 10.05 -9.57 11.89
CA MET A 388 10.96 -9.60 13.04
C MET A 388 12.36 -10.03 12.65
N GLN A 389 12.52 -10.97 11.71
CA GLN A 389 13.81 -11.36 11.14
C GLN A 389 14.50 -10.17 10.45
N GLY A 390 13.75 -9.37 9.67
CA GLY A 390 14.28 -8.17 9.04
C GLY A 390 14.77 -7.13 10.05
N LEU A 391 14.00 -6.88 11.12
CA LEU A 391 14.42 -5.98 12.20
C LEU A 391 15.67 -6.51 12.93
N ARG A 392 15.76 -7.82 13.19
CA ARG A 392 16.93 -8.46 13.79
C ARG A 392 18.16 -8.29 12.90
N ALA A 393 18.02 -8.47 11.58
CA ALA A 393 19.11 -8.28 10.63
C ALA A 393 19.63 -6.83 10.64
N LEU A 394 18.75 -5.83 10.74
CA LEU A 394 19.17 -4.43 10.90
C LEU A 394 19.92 -4.19 12.21
N LEU A 395 19.47 -4.78 13.33
CA LEU A 395 20.17 -4.69 14.62
C LEU A 395 21.61 -5.25 14.53
N GLN A 396 21.83 -6.27 13.70
CA GLN A 396 23.13 -6.88 13.46
C GLN A 396 23.94 -6.24 12.34
N ASN A 397 23.47 -5.11 11.75
CA ASN A 397 24.07 -4.44 10.60
C ASN A 397 24.21 -5.36 9.36
N ASP A 398 23.24 -6.27 9.14
CA ASP A 398 23.12 -7.04 7.91
C ASP A 398 21.98 -6.51 7.02
N PRO A 399 22.24 -5.46 6.21
CA PRO A 399 21.21 -4.85 5.38
C PRO A 399 20.74 -5.76 4.24
N ARG A 400 21.54 -6.75 3.81
CA ARG A 400 21.16 -7.68 2.75
C ARG A 400 20.14 -8.70 3.22
N GLU A 401 20.36 -9.27 4.41
CA GLU A 401 19.37 -10.14 5.03
C GLU A 401 18.07 -9.35 5.31
N ALA A 402 18.18 -8.14 5.86
CA ALA A 402 17.04 -7.27 6.08
C ALA A 402 16.26 -6.98 4.80
N GLN A 403 16.96 -6.66 3.70
CA GLN A 403 16.36 -6.45 2.38
C GLN A 403 15.59 -7.68 1.89
N SER A 404 16.18 -8.88 2.04
CA SER A 404 15.50 -10.13 1.66
C SER A 404 14.22 -10.36 2.48
N ALA A 405 14.30 -10.16 3.79
CA ALA A 405 13.17 -10.33 4.70
C ALA A 405 12.03 -9.32 4.39
N PHE A 406 12.34 -8.02 4.29
CA PHE A 406 11.31 -7.01 4.02
C PHE A 406 10.73 -7.11 2.61
N ASN A 407 11.52 -7.56 1.61
CA ASN A 407 11.00 -7.85 0.28
C ASN A 407 10.02 -9.03 0.29
N ALA A 408 10.28 -10.07 1.10
CA ALA A 408 9.35 -11.17 1.30
C ALA A 408 8.05 -10.70 1.97
N VAL A 409 8.15 -9.88 3.03
CA VAL A 409 6.98 -9.28 3.69
C VAL A 409 6.18 -8.41 2.71
N TYR A 410 6.84 -7.61 1.87
CA TYR A 410 6.19 -6.82 0.84
C TYR A 410 5.44 -7.70 -0.17
N GLY A 411 5.94 -8.89 -0.48
CA GLY A 411 5.21 -9.87 -1.29
C GLY A 411 3.94 -10.40 -0.63
N GLN A 412 3.94 -10.53 0.69
CA GLN A 412 2.80 -11.05 1.46
C GLN A 412 1.71 -9.99 1.73
N VAL A 413 2.11 -8.74 1.99
CA VAL A 413 1.20 -7.63 2.28
C VAL A 413 1.46 -6.43 1.35
N PRO A 414 1.21 -6.58 0.04
CA PRO A 414 1.63 -5.60 -0.98
C PRO A 414 0.92 -4.25 -0.89
N GLY A 415 -0.23 -4.18 -0.22
CA GLY A 415 -0.96 -2.93 0.03
C GLY A 415 -0.40 -2.09 1.16
N GLU A 416 0.52 -2.63 1.98
CA GLU A 416 1.10 -1.92 3.12
C GLU A 416 2.32 -1.10 2.72
N LEU A 417 2.46 0.09 3.34
CA LEU A 417 3.61 0.98 3.09
C LEU A 417 4.79 0.70 4.03
N ALA A 418 4.53 0.10 5.20
CA ALA A 418 5.57 -0.20 6.17
C ALA A 418 6.66 -1.13 5.63
N PRO A 419 6.36 -2.25 4.93
CA PRO A 419 7.39 -3.08 4.30
C PRO A 419 8.18 -2.35 3.21
N LYS A 420 7.53 -1.45 2.46
CA LYS A 420 8.21 -0.63 1.43
C LYS A 420 9.19 0.35 2.06
N LEU A 421 8.79 1.01 3.16
CA LEU A 421 9.67 1.90 3.91
C LEU A 421 10.88 1.16 4.50
N ALA A 422 10.66 -0.02 5.09
CA ALA A 422 11.73 -0.85 5.64
C ALA A 422 12.67 -1.39 4.56
N LEU A 423 12.11 -1.80 3.42
CA LEU A 423 12.89 -2.21 2.25
C LEU A 423 13.70 -1.05 1.68
N ALA A 424 13.12 0.16 1.58
CA ALA A 424 13.82 1.36 1.13
C ALA A 424 15.05 1.64 2.02
N TYR A 425 14.87 1.55 3.34
CA TYR A 425 15.96 1.71 4.28
C TYR A 425 17.07 0.67 4.09
N SER A 426 16.69 -0.60 3.95
CA SER A 426 17.66 -1.68 3.74
C SER A 426 18.43 -1.52 2.42
N CYS A 427 17.74 -1.09 1.35
CA CYS A 427 18.35 -0.73 0.06
C CYS A 427 19.28 0.50 0.17
N GLU A 428 18.89 1.53 0.92
CA GLU A 428 19.75 2.69 1.20
C GLU A 428 21.05 2.27 1.88
N THR A 429 20.96 1.37 2.85
CA THR A 429 22.11 0.91 3.64
C THR A 429 22.99 -0.05 2.86
N SER A 430 22.41 -0.88 1.98
CA SER A 430 23.16 -1.81 1.10
C SER A 430 23.75 -1.12 -0.14
N GLY A 431 23.39 0.16 -0.42
CA GLY A 431 23.89 0.94 -1.54
C GLY A 431 23.06 0.88 -2.82
N GLU A 432 21.86 0.28 -2.78
CA GLU A 432 20.91 0.24 -3.90
C GLU A 432 20.04 1.51 -3.94
N LEU A 433 20.69 2.65 -4.18
CA LEU A 433 20.12 3.98 -3.96
C LEU A 433 18.92 4.29 -4.86
N ASP A 434 18.87 3.78 -6.09
CA ASP A 434 17.74 4.02 -7.00
C ASP A 434 16.48 3.28 -6.57
N VAL A 435 16.63 2.04 -6.11
CA VAL A 435 15.53 1.24 -5.57
C VAL A 435 14.99 1.90 -4.31
N ALA A 436 15.89 2.30 -3.40
CA ALA A 436 15.54 2.99 -2.17
C ALA A 436 14.74 4.28 -2.45
N GLU A 437 15.20 5.11 -3.39
CA GLU A 437 14.54 6.37 -3.74
C GLU A 437 13.12 6.14 -4.29
N ASN A 438 12.95 5.15 -5.17
CA ASN A 438 11.64 4.81 -5.73
C ASN A 438 10.65 4.35 -4.65
N LEU A 439 11.09 3.55 -3.69
CA LEU A 439 10.27 3.06 -2.58
C LEU A 439 9.90 4.20 -1.60
N TYR A 440 10.86 5.06 -1.23
CA TYR A 440 10.55 6.24 -0.43
C TYR A 440 9.56 7.16 -1.14
N ALA A 441 9.77 7.41 -2.44
CA ALA A 441 8.86 8.23 -3.23
C ALA A 441 7.45 7.63 -3.31
N ALA A 442 7.30 6.31 -3.41
CA ALA A 442 6.01 5.63 -3.35
C ALA A 442 5.32 5.87 -1.99
N CYS A 443 6.03 5.70 -0.88
CA CYS A 443 5.51 5.97 0.46
C CYS A 443 5.04 7.43 0.61
N ALA A 444 5.88 8.39 0.22
CA ALA A 444 5.57 9.82 0.36
C ALA A 444 4.37 10.27 -0.48
N ARG A 445 4.19 9.68 -1.67
CA ARG A 445 3.06 10.02 -2.55
C ARG A 445 1.74 9.44 -2.06
N THR A 446 1.79 8.26 -1.43
CA THR A 446 0.59 7.49 -1.11
C THR A 446 -0.07 7.94 0.18
N ASP A 447 0.71 8.21 1.24
CA ASP A 447 0.14 8.50 2.54
C ASP A 447 0.87 9.63 3.28
N THR A 448 0.08 10.57 3.84
CA THR A 448 0.60 11.73 4.56
C THR A 448 1.40 11.36 5.80
N ASN A 449 1.08 10.24 6.46
CA ASN A 449 1.77 9.78 7.66
C ASN A 449 3.19 9.26 7.35
N PHE A 450 3.42 8.82 6.09
CA PHE A 450 4.71 8.34 5.63
C PHE A 450 5.60 9.44 5.03
N ILE A 451 5.06 10.64 4.73
CA ILE A 451 5.83 11.74 4.14
C ILE A 451 7.09 12.04 4.95
N PRO A 452 7.07 12.23 6.28
CA PRO A 452 8.28 12.62 7.00
C PRO A 452 9.41 11.61 6.84
N ALA A 453 9.15 10.33 7.14
CA ALA A 453 10.17 9.28 7.07
C ALA A 453 10.73 9.13 5.64
N ALA A 454 9.86 9.16 4.64
CA ALA A 454 10.26 9.03 3.23
C ALA A 454 11.01 10.27 2.71
N ALA A 455 10.58 11.48 3.09
CA ALA A 455 11.22 12.74 2.68
C ALA A 455 12.65 12.86 3.22
N PHE A 456 12.87 12.50 4.47
CA PHE A 456 14.22 12.44 5.06
C PHE A 456 15.08 11.38 4.35
N GLY A 457 14.51 10.20 4.02
CA GLY A 457 15.19 9.18 3.24
C GLY A 457 15.65 9.70 1.88
N MET A 458 14.73 10.27 1.09
CA MET A 458 15.06 10.86 -0.20
C MET A 458 16.10 11.99 -0.08
N ALA A 459 15.97 12.85 0.93
CA ALA A 459 16.93 13.94 1.16
C ALA A 459 18.34 13.40 1.44
N ARG A 460 18.51 12.36 2.26
CA ARG A 460 19.79 11.70 2.51
C ARG A 460 20.40 11.12 1.23
N LEU A 461 19.59 10.39 0.44
CA LEU A 461 20.05 9.79 -0.83
C LEU A 461 20.53 10.85 -1.81
N ARG A 462 19.75 11.91 -1.99
CA ARG A 462 20.05 13.01 -2.91
C ARG A 462 21.25 13.83 -2.46
N THR A 463 21.39 14.07 -1.15
CA THR A 463 22.59 14.70 -0.58
C THR A 463 23.84 13.87 -0.85
N ARG A 464 23.81 12.53 -0.68
CA ARG A 464 24.93 11.62 -1.01
C ARG A 464 25.33 11.69 -2.50
N ARG A 465 24.37 11.96 -3.39
CA ARG A 465 24.60 12.14 -4.84
C ARG A 465 25.04 13.56 -5.22
N GLY A 466 25.07 14.50 -4.27
CA GLY A 466 25.35 15.91 -4.54
C GLY A 466 24.17 16.68 -5.14
N ASP A 467 22.99 16.09 -5.21
CA ASP A 467 21.75 16.74 -5.65
C ASP A 467 21.13 17.56 -4.51
N VAL A 468 21.71 18.73 -4.27
CA VAL A 468 21.26 19.65 -3.21
C VAL A 468 19.84 20.13 -3.45
N GLN A 469 19.50 20.46 -4.69
CA GLN A 469 18.16 20.96 -5.03
C GLN A 469 17.10 19.88 -4.79
N GLY A 470 17.33 18.68 -5.28
CA GLY A 470 16.43 17.56 -5.05
C GLY A 470 16.29 17.18 -3.57
N ALA A 471 17.39 17.29 -2.78
CA ALA A 471 17.34 17.05 -1.34
C ALA A 471 16.45 18.07 -0.62
N VAL A 472 16.57 19.36 -0.98
CA VAL A 472 15.71 20.44 -0.47
C VAL A 472 14.25 20.21 -0.85
N GLU A 473 13.96 19.89 -2.10
CA GLU A 473 12.62 19.59 -2.60
C GLU A 473 11.98 18.40 -1.87
N SER A 474 12.78 17.40 -1.50
CA SER A 474 12.30 16.28 -0.69
C SER A 474 11.78 16.72 0.67
N LEU A 475 12.55 17.56 1.37
CA LEU A 475 12.16 18.10 2.68
C LEU A 475 10.97 19.07 2.60
N ASP A 476 10.82 19.79 1.48
CA ASP A 476 9.70 20.69 1.23
C ASP A 476 8.36 19.94 1.02
N LEU A 477 8.36 18.61 0.87
CA LEU A 477 7.15 17.77 0.92
C LEU A 477 6.49 17.74 2.31
N ILE A 478 7.26 18.00 3.37
CA ILE A 478 6.75 17.96 4.75
C ILE A 478 5.96 19.24 5.03
N PRO A 479 4.63 19.15 5.25
CA PRO A 479 3.79 20.33 5.40
C PRO A 479 3.98 21.00 6.76
N PRO A 480 3.65 22.30 6.89
CA PRO A 480 3.76 23.04 8.15
C PRO A 480 2.95 22.47 9.32
N THR A 481 1.92 21.67 9.01
CA THR A 481 1.08 21.01 10.01
C THR A 481 1.71 19.73 10.57
N SER A 482 2.79 19.24 9.98
CA SER A 482 3.50 18.03 10.43
C SER A 482 4.32 18.33 11.70
N ARG A 483 4.33 17.38 12.63
CA ARG A 483 5.24 17.41 13.80
C ARG A 483 6.73 17.41 13.40
N ALA A 484 7.05 16.88 12.21
CA ALA A 484 8.40 16.84 11.66
C ALA A 484 8.82 18.15 10.98
N TYR A 485 7.93 19.15 10.86
CA TYR A 485 8.19 20.35 10.06
C TYR A 485 9.42 21.12 10.54
N ALA A 486 9.56 21.36 11.85
CA ALA A 486 10.70 22.08 12.40
C ALA A 486 12.03 21.36 12.10
N LEU A 487 12.06 20.03 12.26
CA LEU A 487 13.22 19.20 11.94
C LEU A 487 13.56 19.23 10.43
N ALA A 488 12.53 19.18 9.59
CA ALA A 488 12.71 19.27 8.13
C ALA A 488 13.29 20.63 7.70
N ARG A 489 12.83 21.72 8.31
CA ARG A 489 13.36 23.07 8.04
C ARG A 489 14.80 23.23 8.53
N GLN A 490 15.15 22.62 9.65
CA GLN A 490 16.53 22.56 10.14
C GLN A 490 17.42 21.76 9.18
N ALA A 491 17.04 20.53 8.84
CA ALA A 491 17.82 19.70 7.90
C ALA A 491 18.00 20.38 6.53
N ARG A 492 16.95 21.06 6.04
CA ARG A 492 17.01 21.87 4.82
C ARG A 492 18.05 22.99 4.92
N ALA A 493 18.09 23.67 6.05
CA ALA A 493 19.05 24.74 6.29
C ALA A 493 20.48 24.20 6.39
N ASP A 494 20.69 23.07 7.07
CA ASP A 494 22.00 22.41 7.18
C ASP A 494 22.52 21.95 5.80
N ILE A 495 21.67 21.35 4.97
CA ILE A 495 22.01 20.96 3.58
C ILE A 495 22.43 22.17 2.76
N LEU A 496 21.66 23.26 2.82
CA LEU A 496 21.96 24.49 2.07
C LEU A 496 23.25 25.15 2.57
N ALA A 497 23.46 25.21 3.89
CA ALA A 497 24.66 25.81 4.49
C ALA A 497 25.93 25.04 4.15
N SER A 498 25.83 23.71 3.98
CA SER A 498 26.95 22.83 3.67
C SER A 498 27.16 22.59 2.16
N SER A 499 26.25 23.10 1.31
CA SER A 499 26.21 22.79 -0.13
C SER A 499 27.33 23.41 -0.96
N GLY A 500 28.06 24.39 -0.44
CA GLY A 500 29.01 25.20 -1.24
C GLY A 500 28.35 26.14 -2.25
N GLY A 501 27.03 26.33 -2.18
CA GLY A 501 26.24 27.20 -3.08
C GLY A 501 26.44 28.70 -2.82
N GLY A 502 27.40 29.08 -1.97
CA GLY A 502 27.80 30.45 -1.69
C GLY A 502 26.78 31.23 -0.86
N LEU A 503 26.93 32.56 -0.86
CA LEU A 503 26.10 33.46 -0.07
C LEU A 503 24.58 33.34 -0.33
N PRO A 504 24.09 33.12 -1.56
CA PRO A 504 22.65 32.91 -1.79
C PRO A 504 22.08 31.64 -1.14
N ALA A 505 22.85 30.55 -1.12
CA ALA A 505 22.43 29.32 -0.42
C ALA A 505 22.36 29.54 1.10
N LEU A 506 23.29 30.28 1.68
CA LEU A 506 23.28 30.64 3.09
C LEU A 506 22.11 31.55 3.47
N ALA A 507 21.74 32.49 2.61
CA ALA A 507 20.52 33.28 2.78
C ALA A 507 19.27 32.41 2.78
N SER A 508 19.18 31.45 1.85
CA SER A 508 18.10 30.48 1.78
C SER A 508 18.11 29.53 2.99
N ALA A 509 19.29 29.14 3.50
CA ALA A 509 19.43 28.35 4.72
C ALA A 509 18.84 29.07 5.93
N HIS A 510 19.23 30.33 6.15
CA HIS A 510 18.68 31.15 7.24
C HIS A 510 17.16 31.31 7.11
N ALA A 511 16.68 31.66 5.91
CA ALA A 511 15.25 31.81 5.65
C ALA A 511 14.44 30.51 5.86
N SER A 512 15.08 29.35 5.77
CA SER A 512 14.42 28.06 6.02
C SER A 512 13.90 27.90 7.44
N VAL A 513 14.58 28.49 8.41
CA VAL A 513 14.25 28.40 9.83
C VAL A 513 13.68 29.70 10.40
N ASP A 514 13.54 30.72 9.56
CA ASP A 514 12.87 31.95 9.97
C ASP A 514 11.41 31.63 10.35
N GLN A 515 10.96 32.18 11.49
CA GLN A 515 9.62 31.96 12.05
C GLN A 515 9.27 30.49 12.40
N VAL A 516 10.21 29.54 12.32
CA VAL A 516 10.00 28.14 12.73
C VAL A 516 10.23 28.02 14.23
N LEU A 517 9.27 27.45 14.97
CA LEU A 517 9.46 27.15 16.38
C LEU A 517 10.42 25.96 16.52
N MET A 518 11.60 26.19 17.07
CA MET A 518 12.63 25.16 17.28
C MET A 518 13.39 25.43 18.57
N ASP A 519 14.16 24.45 19.05
CA ASP A 519 15.00 24.61 20.23
C ASP A 519 15.97 25.79 20.07
N PRO A 520 16.08 26.68 21.07
CA PRO A 520 16.98 27.83 20.99
C PRO A 520 18.44 27.46 20.79
N GLY A 521 18.91 26.34 21.37
CA GLY A 521 20.28 25.86 21.20
C GLY A 521 20.56 25.36 19.80
N ASP A 522 19.61 24.63 19.19
CA ASP A 522 19.72 24.17 17.81
C ASP A 522 19.74 25.34 16.85
N ARG A 523 18.87 26.33 17.05
CA ARG A 523 18.87 27.56 16.25
C ARG A 523 20.23 28.30 16.37
N ALA A 524 20.74 28.42 17.59
CA ALA A 524 22.03 29.12 17.80
C ALA A 524 23.18 28.35 17.11
N ARG A 525 23.21 27.02 17.19
CA ARG A 525 24.20 26.19 16.49
C ARG A 525 24.13 26.37 14.97
N LEU A 526 22.93 26.31 14.42
CA LEU A 526 22.71 26.51 12.98
C LEU A 526 23.15 27.91 12.53
N ASN A 527 22.79 28.94 13.28
CA ASN A 527 23.20 30.33 12.99
C ASN A 527 24.74 30.48 13.01
N VAL A 528 25.40 29.87 13.98
CA VAL A 528 26.88 29.86 14.03
C VAL A 528 27.45 29.21 12.76
N HIS A 529 26.90 28.06 12.33
CA HIS A 529 27.33 27.37 11.12
C HIS A 529 27.12 28.23 9.86
N ILE A 530 25.93 28.83 9.70
CA ILE A 530 25.59 29.69 8.54
C ILE A 530 26.52 30.92 8.49
N TYR A 531 26.71 31.64 9.60
CA TYR A 531 27.50 32.87 9.58
C TYR A 531 28.99 32.60 9.50
N GLN A 532 29.47 31.49 10.07
CA GLN A 532 30.87 31.06 9.93
C GLN A 532 31.19 30.70 8.48
N THR A 533 30.33 29.93 7.83
CA THR A 533 30.46 29.61 6.41
C THR A 533 30.37 30.89 5.56
N GLY A 534 29.43 31.79 5.89
CA GLY A 534 29.26 33.07 5.21
C GLY A 534 30.49 33.98 5.31
N LEU A 535 31.15 34.04 6.47
CA LEU A 535 32.39 34.77 6.64
C LEU A 535 33.54 34.18 5.77
N GLY A 536 33.62 32.84 5.66
CA GLY A 536 34.52 32.13 4.78
C GLY A 536 34.28 32.46 3.28
N GLU A 537 33.03 32.43 2.86
CA GLU A 537 32.61 32.76 1.47
C GLU A 537 32.94 34.21 1.11
N VAL A 538 32.63 35.17 1.99
CA VAL A 538 32.96 36.57 1.80
C VAL A 538 34.50 36.78 1.65
N SER A 539 35.26 36.07 2.49
CA SER A 539 36.73 36.17 2.46
C SER A 539 37.36 35.57 1.19
N GLN A 540 36.74 34.52 0.62
CA GLN A 540 37.28 33.82 -0.56
C GLN A 540 36.76 34.37 -1.88
N ARG A 541 35.46 34.70 -1.94
CA ARG A 541 34.75 35.05 -3.18
C ARG A 541 34.32 36.51 -3.27
N GLY A 542 34.45 37.25 -2.18
CA GLY A 542 34.11 38.67 -2.09
C GLY A 542 32.76 38.94 -1.46
N GLU A 543 32.51 40.20 -1.20
CA GLU A 543 31.29 40.70 -0.53
C GLU A 543 30.11 40.81 -1.50
N ALA A 544 28.90 40.60 -0.97
CA ALA A 544 27.62 40.81 -1.65
C ALA A 544 26.75 41.81 -0.87
N PRO A 545 27.05 43.12 -0.92
CA PRO A 545 26.38 44.12 -0.05
C PRO A 545 24.88 44.30 -0.39
N GLY A 546 24.41 43.79 -1.52
CA GLY A 546 22.98 43.74 -1.87
C GLY A 546 22.21 42.54 -1.31
N LEU A 547 22.91 41.55 -0.71
CA LEU A 547 22.33 40.35 -0.15
C LEU A 547 22.29 40.42 1.38
N ARG A 548 21.23 39.93 1.98
CA ARG A 548 21.11 39.76 3.44
C ARG A 548 21.06 38.28 3.81
N ILE A 549 21.70 37.95 4.93
CA ILE A 549 21.58 36.66 5.61
C ILE A 549 21.02 36.95 7.00
N GLY A 550 19.75 36.66 7.21
CA GLY A 550 19.01 37.20 8.33
C GLY A 550 18.99 38.74 8.32
N ASP A 551 19.27 39.35 9.44
CA ASP A 551 19.30 40.82 9.60
C ASP A 551 20.62 41.47 9.15
N HIS A 552 21.62 40.67 8.74
CA HIS A 552 22.96 41.15 8.46
C HIS A 552 23.22 41.16 6.93
N LEU A 553 24.00 42.17 6.48
CA LEU A 553 24.48 42.23 5.11
C LEU A 553 25.57 41.17 4.88
N ALA A 554 25.60 40.57 3.68
CA ALA A 554 26.61 39.58 3.29
C ALA A 554 27.96 40.29 2.99
N THR A 555 28.49 40.95 3.97
CA THR A 555 29.79 41.66 3.98
C THR A 555 30.67 41.10 5.08
N SER A 556 31.96 41.33 5.01
CA SER A 556 32.94 40.90 6.02
C SER A 556 32.54 41.39 7.43
N ARG A 557 32.15 42.65 7.54
CA ARG A 557 31.67 43.24 8.78
C ARG A 557 30.36 42.63 9.25
N GLY A 558 29.36 42.55 8.36
CA GLY A 558 28.03 42.00 8.69
C GLY A 558 28.10 40.54 9.15
N MET A 559 28.92 39.73 8.49
CA MET A 559 29.08 38.31 8.88
C MET A 559 29.84 38.13 10.19
N ARG A 560 30.81 39.00 10.52
CA ARG A 560 31.47 38.96 11.83
C ARG A 560 30.52 39.35 12.94
N GLU A 561 29.78 40.44 12.79
CA GLU A 561 28.79 40.90 13.78
C GLU A 561 27.71 39.81 14.04
N ALA A 562 27.22 39.15 12.95
CA ALA A 562 26.26 38.07 13.04
C ALA A 562 26.83 36.84 13.76
N LEU A 563 28.06 36.44 13.41
CA LEU A 563 28.74 35.28 14.02
C LEU A 563 29.02 35.53 15.50
N GLU A 564 29.49 36.73 15.84
CA GLU A 564 29.72 37.12 17.25
C GLU A 564 28.44 37.00 18.07
N ALA A 565 27.32 37.55 17.57
CA ALA A 565 26.04 37.49 18.24
C ALA A 565 25.55 36.03 18.40
N ALA A 566 25.68 35.21 17.36
CA ALA A 566 25.29 33.80 17.40
C ALA A 566 26.15 32.98 18.39
N LEU A 567 27.47 33.20 18.43
CA LEU A 567 28.36 32.54 19.40
C LEU A 567 28.03 32.92 20.84
N ARG A 568 27.75 34.19 21.11
CA ARG A 568 27.34 34.67 22.45
C ARG A 568 25.98 34.06 22.85
N GLN A 569 25.05 33.98 21.94
CA GLN A 569 23.76 33.33 22.18
C GLN A 569 23.95 31.84 22.52
N LEU A 570 24.74 31.11 21.73
CA LEU A 570 25.04 29.71 21.98
C LEU A 570 25.74 29.48 23.30
N ALA A 571 26.71 30.36 23.66
CA ALA A 571 27.39 30.32 24.93
C ALA A 571 26.42 30.50 26.14
N GLY A 572 25.41 31.37 25.98
CA GLY A 572 24.38 31.58 27.00
C GLY A 572 23.49 30.35 27.25
N LEU A 573 23.36 29.48 26.24
CA LEU A 573 22.55 28.24 26.26
C LEU A 573 23.36 27.00 26.62
N THR A 574 24.71 27.11 26.65
CA THR A 574 25.61 25.99 26.90
C THR A 574 25.81 25.75 28.39
N SER A 575 25.53 24.53 28.87
CA SER A 575 25.61 24.18 30.30
C SER A 575 27.04 23.95 30.79
N ARG A 576 27.92 23.38 29.96
CA ARG A 576 29.33 23.13 30.34
C ARG A 576 30.13 24.42 30.35
N ARG A 577 30.83 24.67 31.48
CA ARG A 577 31.60 25.89 31.68
C ARG A 577 32.75 26.03 30.66
N GLU A 578 33.43 24.94 30.35
CA GLU A 578 34.56 24.91 29.43
C GLU A 578 34.14 25.30 28.03
N ASP A 579 33.09 24.64 27.48
CA ASP A 579 32.55 24.91 26.15
C ASP A 579 32.04 26.38 26.06
N ARG A 580 31.40 26.86 27.12
CA ARG A 580 30.92 28.25 27.20
C ARG A 580 32.06 29.27 27.14
N VAL A 581 33.16 29.01 27.84
CA VAL A 581 34.35 29.89 27.83
C VAL A 581 34.96 29.92 26.43
N GLU A 582 35.10 28.74 25.77
CA GLU A 582 35.61 28.64 24.41
C GLU A 582 34.77 29.44 23.40
N LEU A 583 33.43 29.36 23.50
CA LEU A 583 32.52 30.11 22.63
C LEU A 583 32.61 31.62 22.82
N ILE A 584 32.75 32.08 24.10
CA ILE A 584 32.92 33.50 24.42
C ILE A 584 34.26 34.00 23.90
N ASP A 585 35.32 33.22 24.04
CA ASP A 585 36.65 33.58 23.57
C ASP A 585 36.68 33.70 22.04
N LYS A 586 36.11 32.71 21.34
CA LYS A 586 35.91 32.78 19.87
C LYS A 586 35.15 34.04 19.46
N ALA A 587 34.06 34.37 20.13
CA ALA A 587 33.28 35.58 19.88
C ALA A 587 34.10 36.85 20.08
N GLY A 588 34.91 36.90 21.15
CA GLY A 588 35.74 38.07 21.50
C GLY A 588 36.87 38.38 20.51
N HIS A 589 37.33 37.37 19.77
CA HIS A 589 38.40 37.58 18.76
C HIS A 589 37.89 38.08 17.39
N LEU A 590 36.61 37.94 17.06
CA LEU A 590 36.04 38.34 15.76
C LEU A 590 36.14 39.85 15.45
N PRO A 591 35.89 40.79 16.38
CA PRO A 591 36.02 42.22 16.12
C PRO A 591 37.46 42.71 15.87
N HIS A 592 38.45 42.02 16.45
CA HIS A 592 39.85 42.41 16.38
C HIS A 592 40.57 41.96 15.10
N LEU A 593 39.98 41.04 14.35
CA LEU A 593 40.57 40.56 13.07
C LEU A 593 40.77 41.68 12.04
N GLU A 594 39.92 42.70 12.03
CA GLU A 594 40.13 43.88 11.16
C GLU A 594 41.36 44.72 11.50
N GLN A 595 41.72 44.79 12.76
CA GLN A 595 42.90 45.56 13.21
C GLN A 595 44.21 44.81 12.89
N HIS A 596 44.17 43.50 12.78
CA HIS A 596 45.34 42.67 12.51
C HIS A 596 45.53 42.30 11.03
N GLU A 597 44.50 42.41 10.17
CA GLU A 597 44.59 42.09 8.74
C GLU A 597 45.68 42.90 7.99
N PRO A 598 45.84 44.22 8.22
CA PRO A 598 46.96 44.97 7.64
C PRO A 598 48.32 44.49 8.13
N VAL A 599 48.41 44.09 9.41
CA VAL A 599 49.62 43.57 10.03
C VAL A 599 49.98 42.19 9.48
N ILE A 600 48.97 41.29 9.36
CA ILE A 600 49.15 39.95 8.81
C ILE A 600 49.53 40.03 7.33
N LYS A 601 48.95 40.95 6.53
CA LYS A 601 49.27 41.19 5.16
C LYS A 601 50.70 41.74 4.98
N ALA A 602 51.10 42.66 5.86
CA ALA A 602 52.47 43.18 5.94
C ALA A 602 53.47 42.08 6.31
N MET A 603 53.15 41.23 7.30
CA MET A 603 54.00 40.10 7.70
C MET A 603 54.13 39.04 6.59
N ARG A 604 53.05 38.72 5.88
CA ARG A 604 53.12 37.80 4.71
C ARG A 604 53.95 38.37 3.58
N GLY A 605 53.93 39.69 3.34
CA GLY A 605 54.80 40.37 2.40
C GLY A 605 56.29 40.37 2.81
N PHE A 606 56.56 40.34 4.14
CA PHE A 606 57.94 40.31 4.65
C PHE A 606 58.58 38.91 4.63
N PHE A 607 57.77 37.83 4.67
CA PHE A 607 58.23 36.44 4.59
C PHE A 607 58.23 35.87 3.17
N ALA A 608 57.74 36.62 2.20
CA ALA A 608 57.70 36.20 0.76
C ALA A 608 58.76 36.91 -0.10
N GLY A 609 59.71 37.67 0.52
CA GLY A 609 60.84 38.35 -0.14
C GLY A 609 62.17 37.63 0.08
#